data_1a7d5240adf0496133967e20fbb66daf
#
_entry.id   1a7d5240adf0496133967e20fbb66daf
#
_cell.length_a   1.000
_cell.length_b   1.000
_cell.length_c   1.000
_cell.angle_alpha   90.00
_cell.angle_beta   90.00
_cell.angle_gamma   90.00
#
_symmetry.space_group_name_H-M   'P 1'
#
loop_
_entity.id
_entity.type
_entity.pdbx_description
1 polymer ?
#
loop_
_entity_poly.entity_id
_entity_poly.type
_entity_poly.pdbx_seq_one_letter_code
_entity_poly.pdbx_strand_id
1 'polypeptide(L)'
;ERNWIKKCFFLLEARKLKSYEKHLAKAKHMLIVSQEDTAYFEKQFPTNKVSYLPSFHANDVLHVSTKPVEEPYILFHGNLSVQENVLAYYSLAEAGVFELPYQFVVAGLNPSERLIADLSAKKNIRLVDSPDDQTMTELIQHAHIHLLYTNQPTGLKLKLINVLYSGKFIV
;
A
#
# COMPACT_ATOMS: atom_id res chain seq x y z
N GLU A 1 -10.40 -23.21 13.38
CA GLU A 1 -10.92 -22.66 14.66
C GLU A 1 -10.59 -21.18 14.72
N ARG A 2 -11.60 -20.34 14.52
CA ARG A 2 -11.48 -18.89 14.58
C ARG A 2 -11.20 -18.51 16.03
N ASN A 3 -9.98 -18.14 16.32
CA ASN A 3 -9.49 -17.86 17.65
C ASN A 3 -10.33 -16.74 18.30
N TRP A 4 -11.34 -17.11 19.11
CA TRP A 4 -12.29 -16.21 19.78
C TRP A 4 -11.57 -15.20 20.68
N ILE A 5 -10.40 -15.57 21.22
CA ILE A 5 -9.56 -14.70 22.05
C ILE A 5 -9.09 -13.49 21.23
N LYS A 6 -8.64 -13.72 20.00
CA LYS A 6 -8.27 -12.61 19.09
C LYS A 6 -9.46 -11.71 18.78
N LYS A 7 -10.65 -12.30 18.58
CA LYS A 7 -11.87 -11.52 18.34
C LYS A 7 -12.23 -10.65 19.54
N CYS A 8 -12.18 -11.20 20.75
CA CYS A 8 -12.41 -10.43 21.98
C CYS A 8 -11.37 -9.33 22.17
N PHE A 9 -10.10 -9.63 21.92
CA PHE A 9 -9.03 -8.62 21.97
C PHE A 9 -9.32 -7.44 21.02
N PHE A 10 -9.59 -7.71 19.74
CA PHE A 10 -9.89 -6.65 18.76
C PHE A 10 -11.16 -5.86 19.10
N LEU A 11 -12.19 -6.49 19.68
CA LEU A 11 -13.38 -5.79 20.15
C LEU A 11 -13.08 -4.84 21.32
N LEU A 12 -12.23 -5.26 22.23
CA LEU A 12 -11.78 -4.41 23.35
C LEU A 12 -10.95 -3.24 22.85
N GLU A 13 -10.00 -3.49 21.93
CA GLU A 13 -9.19 -2.43 21.32
C GLU A 13 -10.04 -1.44 20.53
N ALA A 14 -11.01 -1.90 19.74
CA ALA A 14 -11.95 -1.04 19.04
C ALA A 14 -12.74 -0.13 19.98
N ARG A 15 -13.18 -0.65 21.14
CA ARG A 15 -13.87 0.16 22.17
C ARG A 15 -12.96 1.19 22.81
N LYS A 16 -11.71 0.83 23.08
CA LYS A 16 -10.70 1.78 23.60
C LYS A 16 -10.43 2.90 22.60
N LEU A 17 -10.20 2.56 21.34
CA LEU A 17 -9.99 3.54 20.27
C LEU A 17 -11.19 4.49 20.14
N LYS A 18 -12.41 3.95 20.10
CA LYS A 18 -13.63 4.77 20.07
C LYS A 18 -13.78 5.67 21.29
N SER A 19 -13.37 5.21 22.46
CA SER A 19 -13.34 6.05 23.67
C SER A 19 -12.27 7.13 23.59
N TYR A 20 -11.11 6.79 23.00
CA TYR A 20 -10.02 7.75 22.80
C TYR A 20 -10.37 8.84 21.80
N GLU A 21 -11.13 8.52 20.74
CA GLU A 21 -11.62 9.52 19.77
C GLU A 21 -12.33 10.71 20.43
N LYS A 22 -12.99 10.52 21.55
CA LYS A 22 -13.65 11.62 22.29
C LYS A 22 -12.69 12.74 22.70
N HIS A 23 -11.39 12.46 22.80
CA HIS A 23 -10.39 13.47 23.10
C HIS A 23 -10.16 14.43 21.93
N LEU A 24 -10.52 14.02 20.70
CA LEU A 24 -10.46 14.86 19.50
C LEU A 24 -11.40 16.07 19.60
N ALA A 25 -12.44 16.00 20.42
CA ALA A 25 -13.31 17.16 20.72
C ALA A 25 -12.53 18.38 21.25
N LYS A 26 -11.34 18.17 21.81
CA LYS A 26 -10.46 19.24 22.31
C LYS A 26 -9.65 19.93 21.19
N ALA A 27 -9.59 19.34 20.01
CA ALA A 27 -8.90 19.92 18.87
C ALA A 27 -9.68 21.10 18.31
N LYS A 28 -9.06 22.24 18.10
CA LYS A 28 -9.71 23.40 17.45
C LYS A 28 -9.98 23.17 15.97
N HIS A 29 -9.10 22.45 15.29
CA HIS A 29 -9.18 22.12 13.88
C HIS A 29 -8.62 20.73 13.64
N MET A 30 -9.31 19.94 12.82
CA MET A 30 -8.91 18.61 12.38
C MET A 30 -8.70 18.63 10.87
N LEU A 31 -7.55 18.13 10.42
CA LEU A 31 -7.23 17.94 9.00
C LEU A 31 -7.32 16.44 8.70
N ILE A 32 -8.22 16.07 7.82
CA ILE A 32 -8.57 14.67 7.53
C ILE A 32 -8.19 14.35 6.08
N VAL A 33 -7.48 13.25 5.89
CA VAL A 33 -6.92 12.84 4.59
C VAL A 33 -7.86 11.97 3.73
N SER A 34 -9.02 11.61 4.25
CA SER A 34 -10.05 10.82 3.57
C SER A 34 -11.37 11.60 3.57
N GLN A 35 -12.09 11.58 2.46
CA GLN A 35 -13.40 12.25 2.35
C GLN A 35 -14.46 11.56 3.22
N GLU A 36 -14.46 10.21 3.26
CA GLU A 36 -15.37 9.45 4.10
C GLU A 36 -15.15 9.77 5.59
N ASP A 37 -13.89 9.80 6.02
CA ASP A 37 -13.54 10.13 7.40
C ASP A 37 -13.88 11.60 7.70
N THR A 38 -13.72 12.51 6.75
CA THR A 38 -14.12 13.92 6.93
C THR A 38 -15.61 14.02 7.28
N ALA A 39 -16.47 13.37 6.50
CA ALA A 39 -17.90 13.35 6.76
C ALA A 39 -18.26 12.70 8.11
N TYR A 40 -17.53 11.65 8.49
CA TYR A 40 -17.67 11.02 9.81
C TYR A 40 -17.33 11.98 10.94
N PHE A 41 -16.17 12.65 10.89
CA PHE A 41 -15.71 13.55 11.93
C PHE A 41 -16.54 14.84 12.04
N GLU A 42 -17.01 15.39 10.93
CA GLU A 42 -17.95 16.52 10.92
C GLU A 42 -19.23 16.17 11.70
N LYS A 43 -19.76 14.98 11.48
CA LYS A 43 -20.94 14.48 12.18
C LYS A 43 -20.70 14.23 13.68
N GLN A 44 -19.52 13.66 14.03
CA GLN A 44 -19.18 13.32 15.42
C GLN A 44 -18.78 14.53 16.25
N PHE A 45 -18.21 15.57 15.64
CA PHE A 45 -17.65 16.74 16.28
C PHE A 45 -18.17 18.05 15.65
N PRO A 46 -19.48 18.32 15.72
CA PRO A 46 -20.10 19.45 14.99
C PRO A 46 -19.63 20.84 15.46
N THR A 47 -18.98 20.93 16.61
CA THR A 47 -18.42 22.19 17.14
C THR A 47 -16.97 22.42 16.73
N ASN A 48 -16.32 21.42 16.13
CA ASN A 48 -14.92 21.49 15.72
C ASN A 48 -14.84 21.88 14.24
N LYS A 49 -13.78 22.58 13.89
CA LYS A 49 -13.49 22.81 12.47
C LYS A 49 -12.84 21.55 11.90
N VAL A 50 -13.49 20.91 10.95
CA VAL A 50 -12.99 19.76 10.20
C VAL A 50 -12.75 20.22 8.76
N SER A 51 -11.63 19.82 8.17
CA SER A 51 -11.31 20.12 6.77
C SER A 51 -10.64 18.91 6.12
N TYR A 52 -11.04 18.64 4.88
CA TYR A 52 -10.36 17.64 4.06
C TYR A 52 -9.02 18.21 3.58
N LEU A 53 -7.96 17.43 3.77
CA LEU A 53 -6.63 17.70 3.24
C LEU A 53 -6.18 16.45 2.48
N PRO A 54 -6.24 16.45 1.14
CA PRO A 54 -5.81 15.29 0.37
C PRO A 54 -4.33 15.01 0.59
N SER A 55 -3.96 13.74 0.54
CA SER A 55 -2.55 13.36 0.49
C SER A 55 -1.92 13.87 -0.80
N PHE A 56 -0.67 14.29 -0.73
CA PHE A 56 0.06 14.88 -1.84
C PHE A 56 1.49 14.31 -1.90
N HIS A 57 2.11 14.43 -3.05
CA HIS A 57 3.51 14.09 -3.26
C HIS A 57 4.41 15.27 -2.87
N ALA A 58 5.62 14.99 -2.40
CA ALA A 58 6.59 16.01 -2.00
C ALA A 58 7.03 16.94 -3.14
N ASN A 59 6.67 16.64 -4.37
CA ASN A 59 7.01 17.40 -5.57
C ASN A 59 8.51 17.58 -5.81
N ASP A 60 9.29 16.64 -5.29
CA ASP A 60 10.72 16.58 -5.58
C ASP A 60 10.91 16.23 -7.06
N VAL A 61 11.87 16.89 -7.70
CA VAL A 61 12.15 16.65 -9.13
C VAL A 61 12.58 15.20 -9.29
N LEU A 62 11.70 14.39 -9.88
CA LEU A 62 12.08 13.05 -10.27
C LEU A 62 13.06 13.16 -11.43
N HIS A 63 14.29 12.76 -11.20
CA HIS A 63 15.20 12.46 -12.28
C HIS A 63 14.69 11.20 -12.99
N VAL A 64 13.88 11.40 -14.01
CA VAL A 64 13.43 10.28 -14.87
C VAL A 64 14.68 9.65 -15.45
N SER A 65 14.99 8.43 -15.06
CA SER A 65 16.08 7.69 -15.64
C SER A 65 15.84 7.52 -17.15
N THR A 66 16.74 8.05 -17.95
CA THR A 66 16.72 7.89 -19.42
C THR A 66 17.37 6.59 -19.86
N LYS A 67 17.85 5.77 -18.91
CA LYS A 67 18.46 4.48 -19.24
C LYS A 67 17.40 3.56 -19.81
N PRO A 68 17.67 2.93 -20.98
CA PRO A 68 16.78 1.92 -21.52
C PRO A 68 16.60 0.78 -20.51
N VAL A 69 15.37 0.34 -20.30
CA VAL A 69 15.12 -0.89 -19.55
C VAL A 69 15.44 -2.04 -20.48
N GLU A 70 16.48 -2.80 -20.15
CA GLU A 70 16.91 -3.93 -20.99
C GLU A 70 15.81 -4.99 -21.11
N GLU A 71 15.06 -5.22 -20.04
CA GLU A 71 13.91 -6.12 -20.02
C GLU A 71 12.72 -5.47 -19.31
N PRO A 72 11.58 -5.25 -19.99
CA PRO A 72 10.39 -4.68 -19.39
C PRO A 72 9.80 -5.64 -18.35
N TYR A 73 9.42 -5.12 -17.18
CA TYR A 73 8.80 -5.90 -16.12
C TYR A 73 7.58 -5.22 -15.51
N ILE A 74 6.75 -6.03 -14.88
CA ILE A 74 5.60 -5.62 -14.09
C ILE A 74 6.03 -5.62 -12.63
N LEU A 75 5.88 -4.46 -11.95
CA LEU A 75 6.29 -4.31 -10.55
C LEU A 75 5.09 -4.43 -9.60
N PHE A 76 5.18 -5.37 -8.67
CA PHE A 76 4.36 -5.41 -7.46
C PHE A 76 5.24 -5.02 -6.28
N HIS A 77 4.85 -3.99 -5.53
CA HIS A 77 5.67 -3.54 -4.41
C HIS A 77 4.86 -3.14 -3.18
N GLY A 78 5.51 -3.22 -2.03
CA GLY A 78 4.93 -2.84 -0.75
C GLY A 78 5.68 -3.43 0.44
N ASN A 79 5.27 -3.09 1.67
CA ASN A 79 5.82 -3.76 2.84
C ASN A 79 5.27 -5.19 2.91
N LEU A 80 6.12 -6.19 2.66
CA LEU A 80 5.74 -7.62 2.57
C LEU A 80 5.59 -8.28 3.95
N SER A 81 5.84 -7.57 5.06
CA SER A 81 5.45 -8.00 6.40
C SER A 81 3.99 -7.64 6.73
N VAL A 82 3.38 -6.72 5.99
CA VAL A 82 2.00 -6.29 6.18
C VAL A 82 1.05 -7.26 5.50
N GLN A 83 0.15 -7.83 6.29
CA GLN A 83 -0.78 -8.87 5.83
C GLN A 83 -1.63 -8.44 4.62
N GLU A 84 -2.02 -7.17 4.53
CA GLU A 84 -2.76 -6.62 3.38
C GLU A 84 -2.01 -6.82 2.06
N ASN A 85 -0.71 -6.49 2.02
CA ASN A 85 0.10 -6.64 0.81
C ASN A 85 0.35 -8.12 0.47
N VAL A 86 0.52 -8.96 1.50
CA VAL A 86 0.67 -10.41 1.31
C VAL A 86 -0.60 -11.03 0.77
N LEU A 87 -1.77 -10.65 1.30
CA LEU A 87 -3.06 -11.12 0.78
C LEU A 87 -3.31 -10.62 -0.64
N ALA A 88 -2.92 -9.38 -0.97
CA ALA A 88 -3.00 -8.85 -2.32
C ALA A 88 -2.17 -9.69 -3.31
N TYR A 89 -0.93 -10.06 -2.93
CA TYR A 89 -0.10 -10.96 -3.74
C TYR A 89 -0.79 -12.31 -3.96
N TYR A 90 -1.29 -12.96 -2.89
CA TYR A 90 -1.95 -14.26 -3.03
C TYR A 90 -3.24 -14.19 -3.86
N SER A 91 -4.03 -13.12 -3.73
CA SER A 91 -5.22 -12.92 -4.58
C SER A 91 -4.87 -12.81 -6.06
N LEU A 92 -3.77 -12.12 -6.40
CA LEU A 92 -3.28 -12.02 -7.76
C LEU A 92 -2.72 -13.37 -8.27
N ALA A 93 -2.03 -14.11 -7.40
CA ALA A 93 -1.53 -15.44 -7.72
C ALA A 93 -2.67 -16.44 -7.98
N GLU A 94 -3.72 -16.43 -7.15
CA GLU A 94 -4.92 -17.24 -7.33
C GLU A 94 -5.67 -16.89 -8.62
N ALA A 95 -5.68 -15.61 -9.01
CA ALA A 95 -6.23 -15.15 -10.27
C ALA A 95 -5.36 -15.48 -11.50
N GLY A 96 -4.22 -16.15 -11.34
CA GLY A 96 -3.34 -16.56 -12.42
C GLY A 96 -2.49 -15.42 -13.02
N VAL A 97 -2.43 -14.25 -12.38
CA VAL A 97 -1.72 -13.07 -12.92
C VAL A 97 -0.23 -13.38 -13.14
N PHE A 98 0.39 -14.12 -12.21
CA PHE A 98 1.81 -14.47 -12.31
C PHE A 98 2.11 -15.68 -13.23
N GLU A 99 1.09 -16.20 -13.91
CA GLU A 99 1.24 -17.24 -14.95
C GLU A 99 1.29 -16.63 -16.35
N LEU A 100 1.03 -15.33 -16.46
CA LEU A 100 1.17 -14.60 -17.70
C LEU A 100 2.65 -14.59 -18.19
N PRO A 101 2.90 -14.58 -19.50
CA PRO A 101 4.25 -14.67 -20.06
C PRO A 101 5.03 -13.34 -19.98
N TYR A 102 5.03 -12.74 -18.80
CA TYR A 102 5.73 -11.49 -18.51
C TYR A 102 6.71 -11.68 -17.36
N GLN A 103 7.73 -10.83 -17.30
CA GLN A 103 8.62 -10.75 -16.17
C GLN A 103 7.95 -9.92 -15.05
N PHE A 104 7.98 -10.44 -13.85
CA PHE A 104 7.50 -9.76 -12.66
C PHE A 104 8.63 -9.46 -11.69
N VAL A 105 8.58 -8.31 -11.07
CA VAL A 105 9.40 -7.97 -9.92
C VAL A 105 8.48 -7.80 -8.73
N VAL A 106 8.74 -8.54 -7.67
CA VAL A 106 8.08 -8.36 -6.37
C VAL A 106 9.11 -7.76 -5.43
N ALA A 107 8.85 -6.54 -4.93
CA ALA A 107 9.80 -5.81 -4.12
C ALA A 107 9.18 -5.31 -2.82
N GLY A 108 9.90 -5.43 -1.71
CA GLY A 108 9.42 -4.88 -0.44
C GLY A 108 10.11 -5.40 0.79
N LEU A 109 9.74 -4.78 1.92
CA LEU A 109 10.38 -5.00 3.20
C LEU A 109 9.91 -6.30 3.87
N ASN A 110 10.87 -7.04 4.42
CA ASN A 110 10.66 -8.15 5.36
C ASN A 110 9.64 -9.21 4.88
N PRO A 111 9.80 -9.83 3.71
CA PRO A 111 8.98 -10.95 3.30
C PRO A 111 9.16 -12.13 4.26
N SER A 112 8.08 -12.86 4.54
CA SER A 112 8.18 -14.10 5.32
C SER A 112 8.88 -15.21 4.53
N GLU A 113 9.52 -16.16 5.21
CA GLU A 113 10.17 -17.34 4.58
C GLU A 113 9.20 -18.08 3.65
N ARG A 114 7.93 -18.20 4.04
CA ARG A 114 6.91 -18.81 3.21
C ARG A 114 6.69 -18.04 1.91
N LEU A 115 6.60 -16.71 1.97
CA LEU A 115 6.43 -15.88 0.78
C LEU A 115 7.65 -15.95 -0.13
N ILE A 116 8.87 -15.95 0.45
CA ILE A 116 10.12 -16.13 -0.29
C ILE A 116 10.12 -17.46 -1.05
N ALA A 117 9.74 -18.55 -0.38
CA ALA A 117 9.66 -19.87 -1.02
C ALA A 117 8.66 -19.89 -2.17
N ASP A 118 7.46 -19.31 -1.99
CA ASP A 118 6.42 -19.24 -3.03
C ASP A 118 6.88 -18.42 -4.24
N LEU A 119 7.55 -17.29 -4.02
CA LEU A 119 8.08 -16.43 -5.08
C LEU A 119 9.23 -17.13 -5.84
N SER A 120 10.14 -17.80 -5.11
CA SER A 120 11.29 -18.49 -5.70
C SER A 120 10.88 -19.70 -6.54
N ALA A 121 9.70 -20.27 -6.33
CA ALA A 121 9.19 -21.37 -7.13
C ALA A 121 8.73 -20.92 -8.54
N LYS A 122 8.55 -19.63 -8.77
CA LYS A 122 8.08 -19.07 -10.06
C LYS A 122 9.25 -18.52 -10.86
N LYS A 123 9.47 -19.06 -12.06
CA LYS A 123 10.64 -18.74 -12.90
C LYS A 123 10.62 -17.29 -13.46
N ASN A 124 9.45 -16.70 -13.58
CA ASN A 124 9.22 -15.36 -14.14
C ASN A 124 9.06 -14.29 -13.07
N ILE A 125 9.29 -14.62 -11.79
CA ILE A 125 9.26 -13.66 -10.68
C ILE A 125 10.68 -13.47 -10.12
N ARG A 126 11.11 -12.22 -10.05
CA ARG A 126 12.31 -11.81 -9.32
C ARG A 126 11.88 -11.13 -8.02
N LEU A 127 12.28 -11.70 -6.89
CA LEU A 127 12.12 -11.05 -5.58
C LEU A 127 13.29 -10.07 -5.36
N VAL A 128 12.95 -8.86 -4.89
CA VAL A 128 13.90 -7.90 -4.34
C VAL A 128 13.52 -7.67 -2.88
N ASP A 129 14.21 -8.39 -2.00
CA ASP A 129 13.96 -8.37 -0.57
C ASP A 129 14.59 -7.14 0.06
N SER A 130 13.76 -6.39 0.79
CA SER A 130 14.16 -5.25 1.60
C SER A 130 15.08 -4.25 0.88
N PRO A 131 14.71 -3.79 -0.33
CA PRO A 131 15.50 -2.82 -1.06
C PRO A 131 15.64 -1.52 -0.28
N ASP A 132 16.77 -0.85 -0.42
CA ASP A 132 16.94 0.51 0.04
C ASP A 132 16.12 1.51 -0.80
N ASP A 133 16.04 2.75 -0.35
CA ASP A 133 15.22 3.78 -0.99
C ASP A 133 15.66 4.08 -2.42
N GLN A 134 16.97 4.03 -2.70
CA GLN A 134 17.50 4.24 -4.04
C GLN A 134 17.09 3.10 -4.97
N THR A 135 17.31 1.86 -4.56
CA THR A 135 16.92 0.67 -5.32
C THR A 135 15.41 0.63 -5.57
N MET A 136 14.59 0.98 -4.56
CA MET A 136 13.14 1.04 -4.72
C MET A 136 12.74 2.13 -5.72
N THR A 137 13.38 3.29 -5.67
CA THR A 137 13.14 4.39 -6.61
C THR A 137 13.46 3.96 -8.04
N GLU A 138 14.61 3.31 -8.24
CA GLU A 138 15.01 2.77 -9.55
C GLU A 138 14.01 1.72 -10.06
N LEU A 139 13.56 0.80 -9.19
CA LEU A 139 12.53 -0.19 -9.54
C LEU A 139 11.22 0.47 -9.97
N ILE A 140 10.77 1.52 -9.27
CA ILE A 140 9.55 2.26 -9.63
C ILE A 140 9.74 2.97 -10.96
N GLN A 141 10.86 3.64 -11.18
CA GLN A 141 11.12 4.39 -12.40
C GLN A 141 11.30 3.51 -13.63
N HIS A 142 11.83 2.31 -13.50
CA HIS A 142 12.11 1.42 -14.61
C HIS A 142 11.00 0.39 -14.87
N ALA A 143 10.03 0.25 -13.98
CA ALA A 143 8.89 -0.63 -14.22
C ALA A 143 8.11 -0.17 -15.45
N HIS A 144 7.69 -1.13 -16.28
CA HIS A 144 6.82 -0.86 -17.41
C HIS A 144 5.37 -0.67 -16.97
N ILE A 145 4.91 -1.53 -16.07
CA ILE A 145 3.58 -1.48 -15.46
C ILE A 145 3.71 -1.68 -13.95
N HIS A 146 2.90 -0.95 -13.18
CA HIS A 146 2.74 -1.16 -11.75
C HIS A 146 1.45 -1.89 -11.44
N LEU A 147 1.57 -2.96 -10.68
CA LEU A 147 0.45 -3.77 -10.20
C LEU A 147 0.11 -3.34 -8.77
N LEU A 148 -0.93 -2.52 -8.62
CA LEU A 148 -1.30 -1.88 -7.34
C LEU A 148 -2.61 -2.42 -6.76
N TYR A 149 -2.77 -3.73 -6.78
CA TYR A 149 -3.95 -4.38 -6.22
C TYR A 149 -4.03 -4.24 -4.70
N THR A 150 -5.23 -4.07 -4.17
CA THR A 150 -5.53 -4.06 -2.74
C THR A 150 -6.92 -4.62 -2.48
N ASN A 151 -7.03 -5.42 -1.42
CA ASN A 151 -8.32 -5.94 -0.93
C ASN A 151 -9.04 -4.95 0.00
N GLN A 152 -8.39 -3.84 0.38
CA GLN A 152 -8.97 -2.83 1.26
C GLN A 152 -9.25 -1.55 0.46
N PRO A 153 -10.52 -1.19 0.23
CA PRO A 153 -10.88 0.01 -0.53
C PRO A 153 -10.72 1.32 0.26
N THR A 154 -10.36 1.24 1.55
CA THR A 154 -10.30 2.41 2.42
C THR A 154 -9.00 3.19 2.29
N GLY A 155 -9.12 4.51 2.25
CA GLY A 155 -8.00 5.46 2.25
C GLY A 155 -7.24 5.54 0.93
N LEU A 156 -6.58 6.67 0.72
CA LEU A 156 -5.70 6.86 -0.43
C LEU A 156 -4.38 6.11 -0.22
N LYS A 157 -4.02 5.28 -1.17
CA LYS A 157 -2.76 4.53 -1.12
C LYS A 157 -1.61 5.42 -1.58
N LEU A 158 -0.70 5.79 -0.69
CA LEU A 158 0.45 6.67 -1.02
C LEU A 158 1.30 6.12 -2.17
N LYS A 159 1.43 4.79 -2.27
CA LYS A 159 2.13 4.14 -3.38
C LYS A 159 1.51 4.48 -4.75
N LEU A 160 0.18 4.66 -4.81
CA LEU A 160 -0.51 5.08 -6.04
C LEU A 160 -0.07 6.48 -6.46
N ILE A 161 -0.01 7.42 -5.51
CA ILE A 161 0.44 8.80 -5.79
C ILE A 161 1.87 8.79 -6.33
N ASN A 162 2.77 8.05 -5.69
CA ASN A 162 4.17 7.95 -6.10
C ASN A 162 4.33 7.41 -7.52
N VAL A 163 3.56 6.37 -7.88
CA VAL A 163 3.61 5.78 -9.22
C VAL A 163 3.02 6.72 -10.27
N LEU A 164 1.89 7.37 -9.98
CA LEU A 164 1.27 8.37 -10.85
C LEU A 164 2.23 9.55 -11.10
N TYR A 165 2.89 10.02 -10.04
CA TYR A 165 3.88 11.09 -10.15
C TYR A 165 5.07 10.68 -11.03
N SER A 166 5.44 9.41 -11.00
CA SER A 166 6.49 8.85 -11.86
C SER A 166 6.06 8.68 -13.33
N GLY A 167 4.81 9.00 -13.68
CA GLY A 167 4.30 8.92 -15.06
C GLY A 167 4.21 7.51 -15.61
N LYS A 168 3.95 6.50 -14.75
CA LYS A 168 3.95 5.08 -15.13
C LYS A 168 2.54 4.51 -15.27
N PHE A 169 2.40 3.45 -16.07
CA PHE A 169 1.16 2.71 -16.20
C PHE A 169 0.84 1.93 -14.93
N ILE A 170 -0.45 1.92 -14.55
CA ILE A 170 -0.95 1.28 -13.35
C ILE A 170 -2.12 0.38 -13.71
N VAL A 171 -2.13 -0.80 -13.11
CA VAL A 171 -3.22 -1.78 -13.17
C VAL A 171 -3.58 -2.21 -11.75
#